data_5fc918ec801f50cb8ca31e23eb45b43d
#
_entry.id   5fc918ec801f50cb8ca31e23eb45b43d
#
_cell.length_a   1.000
_cell.length_b   1.000
_cell.length_c   1.000
_cell.angle_alpha   90.00
_cell.angle_beta   90.00
_cell.angle_gamma   90.00
#
_symmetry.space_group_name_H-M   'P 1'
#
loop_
_entity.id
_entity.type
_entity.pdbx_description
1 polymer ?
#
loop_
_entity_poly.entity_id
_entity_poly.type
_entity_poly.pdbx_seq_one_letter_code
_entity_poly.pdbx_strand_id
1 'polypeptide(L)'
;SNFVATPEIILEGGQGSLFELEPIVLNEIIQAVNVNNAGRGFTSAPTVKARVSHTFVALSSNSTLNFPYNAKIPTGTAIDLVEVSGTLPAPLAEGTTYYAIAATTANGLANNQIKLAATLADSNTETSIAFTSSPIGDPTTGQTYFTLRTTDLGDNIVAYMKPATFSIGERIYQGASSTSYTAYGVI
;
A
#
# COMPACT_ATOMS: atom_id res chain seq x y z
N SER A 1 0.57 -5.62 10.44
CA SER A 1 -0.65 -5.00 9.90
C SER A 1 -1.69 -6.05 9.59
N ASN A 2 -2.95 -5.72 9.81
CA ASN A 2 -4.06 -6.62 9.51
C ASN A 2 -4.68 -6.20 8.17
N PHE A 3 -4.54 -7.03 7.15
CA PHE A 3 -5.04 -6.77 5.82
C PHE A 3 -6.50 -7.18 5.69
N VAL A 4 -7.41 -6.22 5.64
CA VAL A 4 -8.86 -6.46 5.40
C VAL A 4 -9.21 -6.51 3.90
N ALA A 5 -8.25 -6.16 3.04
CA ALA A 5 -8.30 -6.33 1.60
C ALA A 5 -7.01 -6.99 1.13
N THR A 6 -7.06 -7.72 0.01
CA THR A 6 -5.86 -8.36 -0.54
C THR A 6 -4.84 -7.29 -0.93
N PRO A 7 -3.64 -7.28 -0.35
CA PRO A 7 -2.61 -6.32 -0.73
C PRO A 7 -2.03 -6.65 -2.10
N GLU A 8 -1.59 -5.63 -2.80
CA GLU A 8 -0.72 -5.73 -3.96
C GLU A 8 0.73 -5.70 -3.50
N ILE A 9 1.55 -6.62 -3.99
CA ILE A 9 2.99 -6.58 -3.75
C ILE A 9 3.64 -5.78 -4.87
N ILE A 10 4.35 -4.72 -4.50
CA ILE A 10 5.06 -3.87 -5.44
C ILE A 10 6.56 -3.95 -5.20
N LEU A 11 7.32 -3.81 -6.27
CA LEU A 11 8.77 -3.70 -6.23
C LEU A 11 9.17 -2.27 -6.59
N GLU A 12 9.97 -1.64 -5.73
CA GLU A 12 10.51 -0.32 -5.98
C GLU A 12 12.02 -0.38 -6.20
N GLY A 13 12.51 0.33 -7.22
CA GLY A 13 13.92 0.30 -7.61
C GLY A 13 14.30 -0.93 -8.44
N GLY A 14 15.61 -1.21 -8.51
CA GLY A 14 16.14 -2.37 -9.21
C GLY A 14 16.06 -2.34 -10.73
N GLN A 15 15.30 -1.43 -11.34
CA GLN A 15 15.06 -1.25 -12.78
C GLN A 15 14.48 -2.47 -13.52
N GLY A 16 14.08 -3.53 -12.81
CA GLY A 16 13.49 -4.73 -13.39
C GLY A 16 12.03 -4.54 -13.81
N SER A 17 11.54 -5.48 -14.62
CA SER A 17 10.16 -5.50 -15.12
C SER A 17 9.63 -6.92 -15.31
N LEU A 18 8.34 -7.03 -15.65
CA LEU A 18 7.66 -8.30 -15.95
C LEU A 18 7.68 -9.31 -14.78
N PHE A 19 7.79 -8.83 -13.55
CA PHE A 19 7.59 -9.67 -12.37
C PHE A 19 6.09 -9.89 -12.11
N GLU A 20 5.76 -11.02 -11.49
CA GLU A 20 4.41 -11.34 -11.03
C GLU A 20 4.49 -11.95 -9.63
N LEU A 21 3.98 -11.22 -8.65
CA LEU A 21 4.01 -11.56 -7.24
C LEU A 21 2.59 -11.68 -6.70
N GLU A 22 2.29 -12.78 -6.03
CA GLU A 22 0.99 -13.05 -5.47
C GLU A 22 1.10 -13.23 -3.94
N PRO A 23 0.49 -12.35 -3.14
CA PRO A 23 0.49 -12.49 -1.69
C PRO A 23 -0.44 -13.60 -1.23
N ILE A 24 0.01 -14.44 -0.32
CA ILE A 24 -0.82 -15.38 0.41
C ILE A 24 -1.18 -14.76 1.75
N VAL A 25 -2.44 -14.34 1.89
CA VAL A 25 -2.96 -13.72 3.11
C VAL A 25 -3.78 -14.74 3.89
N LEU A 26 -3.43 -14.93 5.15
CA LEU A 26 -4.16 -15.77 6.09
C LEU A 26 -4.32 -15.01 7.42
N ASN A 27 -5.54 -15.00 7.95
CA ASN A 27 -5.88 -14.26 9.17
C ASN A 27 -5.44 -12.79 9.11
N GLU A 28 -5.70 -12.12 7.97
CA GLU A 28 -5.36 -10.71 7.75
C GLU A 28 -3.84 -10.41 7.76
N ILE A 29 -2.98 -11.41 7.62
CA ILE A 29 -1.51 -11.27 7.63
C ILE A 29 -0.95 -11.91 6.36
N ILE A 30 0.03 -11.26 5.70
CA ILE A 30 0.78 -11.88 4.62
C ILE A 30 1.65 -12.98 5.22
N GLN A 31 1.35 -14.23 4.87
CA GLN A 31 2.10 -15.40 5.31
C GLN A 31 3.26 -15.72 4.36
N ALA A 32 3.05 -15.47 3.08
CA ALA A 32 4.03 -15.73 2.03
C ALA A 32 3.73 -14.88 0.81
N VAL A 33 4.68 -14.80 -0.10
CA VAL A 33 4.51 -14.25 -1.44
C VAL A 33 4.96 -15.29 -2.46
N ASN A 34 4.05 -15.74 -3.32
CA ASN A 34 4.40 -16.57 -4.46
C ASN A 34 5.06 -15.70 -5.54
N VAL A 35 6.19 -16.14 -6.02
CA VAL A 35 6.83 -15.54 -7.20
C VAL A 35 6.40 -16.35 -8.41
N ASN A 36 5.33 -15.91 -9.09
CA ASN A 36 4.81 -16.55 -10.30
C ASN A 36 5.70 -16.25 -11.51
N ASN A 37 6.26 -15.03 -11.53
CA ASN A 37 7.28 -14.62 -12.47
C ASN A 37 8.32 -13.74 -11.75
N ALA A 38 9.58 -14.14 -11.78
CA ALA A 38 10.67 -13.39 -11.14
C ALA A 38 11.03 -12.08 -11.89
N GLY A 39 10.50 -11.88 -13.10
CA GLY A 39 10.83 -10.73 -13.92
C GLY A 39 12.22 -10.81 -14.53
N ARG A 40 12.66 -9.68 -15.08
CA ARG A 40 13.97 -9.57 -15.74
C ARG A 40 14.49 -8.13 -15.69
N GLY A 41 15.79 -7.98 -15.94
CA GLY A 41 16.43 -6.67 -16.08
C GLY A 41 16.72 -5.98 -14.73
N PHE A 42 16.62 -6.69 -13.60
CA PHE A 42 17.02 -6.13 -12.32
C PHE A 42 18.52 -5.92 -12.26
N THR A 43 18.94 -4.69 -12.00
CA THR A 43 20.36 -4.29 -11.87
C THR A 43 20.79 -4.22 -10.40
N SER A 44 19.83 -4.19 -9.47
CA SER A 44 20.03 -4.24 -8.03
C SER A 44 18.81 -4.89 -7.36
N ALA A 45 18.92 -5.26 -6.10
CA ALA A 45 17.78 -5.78 -5.34
C ALA A 45 16.71 -4.68 -5.18
N PRO A 46 15.46 -4.91 -5.61
CA PRO A 46 14.37 -3.99 -5.37
C PRO A 46 13.91 -4.02 -3.90
N THR A 47 13.26 -2.96 -3.45
CA THR A 47 12.54 -2.96 -2.19
C THR A 47 11.15 -3.55 -2.41
N VAL A 48 10.77 -4.51 -1.58
CA VAL A 48 9.44 -5.15 -1.62
C VAL A 48 8.52 -4.40 -0.67
N LYS A 49 7.36 -3.95 -1.15
CA LYS A 49 6.33 -3.26 -0.37
C LYS A 49 4.97 -3.90 -0.55
N ALA A 50 4.13 -3.82 0.47
CA ALA A 50 2.72 -4.16 0.38
C ALA A 50 1.90 -2.87 0.28
N ARG A 51 1.01 -2.83 -0.70
CA ARG A 51 0.08 -1.72 -0.92
C ARG A 51 -1.35 -2.25 -0.83
N VAL A 52 -2.21 -1.56 -0.08
CA VAL A 52 -3.64 -1.87 -0.02
C VAL A 52 -4.44 -0.72 -0.61
N SER A 53 -5.44 -1.05 -1.40
CA SER A 53 -6.39 -0.07 -1.93
C SER A 53 -7.72 -0.18 -1.19
N HIS A 54 -8.26 0.95 -0.76
CA HIS A 54 -9.53 1.05 -0.08
C HIS A 54 -10.42 2.10 -0.75
N THR A 55 -11.68 1.77 -1.00
CA THR A 55 -12.67 2.73 -1.46
C THR A 55 -13.25 3.48 -0.27
N PHE A 56 -13.41 4.78 -0.39
CA PHE A 56 -13.93 5.64 0.67
C PHE A 56 -14.80 6.77 0.12
N VAL A 57 -15.54 7.41 1.02
CA VAL A 57 -16.26 8.67 0.78
C VAL A 57 -15.67 9.74 1.68
N ALA A 58 -15.42 10.93 1.15
CA ALA A 58 -14.93 12.07 1.93
C ALA A 58 -16.10 12.87 2.50
N LEU A 59 -16.07 13.21 3.79
CA LEU A 59 -17.02 14.09 4.45
C LEU A 59 -16.37 15.42 4.83
N SER A 60 -16.87 16.51 4.25
CA SER A 60 -16.34 17.85 4.51
C SER A 60 -16.72 18.36 5.90
N SER A 61 -17.86 17.95 6.45
CA SER A 61 -18.35 18.46 7.74
C SER A 61 -17.43 18.18 8.94
N ASN A 62 -16.65 17.12 8.88
CA ASN A 62 -15.71 16.74 9.94
C ASN A 62 -14.32 16.37 9.39
N SER A 63 -14.07 16.62 8.11
CA SER A 63 -12.80 16.35 7.41
C SER A 63 -12.32 14.91 7.57
N THR A 64 -13.22 13.95 7.37
CA THR A 64 -12.96 12.51 7.50
C THR A 64 -13.08 11.78 6.17
N LEU A 65 -12.31 10.72 6.03
CA LEU A 65 -12.51 9.68 5.03
C LEU A 65 -13.28 8.54 5.68
N ASN A 66 -14.39 8.13 5.05
CA ASN A 66 -15.29 7.11 5.59
C ASN A 66 -15.27 5.89 4.69
N PHE A 67 -15.02 4.74 5.28
CA PHE A 67 -15.00 3.45 4.61
C PHE A 67 -16.31 2.70 4.89
N PRO A 68 -16.73 1.80 3.99
CA PRO A 68 -17.88 0.92 4.25
C PRO A 68 -17.59 -0.16 5.32
N TYR A 69 -16.34 -0.27 5.76
CA TYR A 69 -15.86 -1.22 6.78
C TYR A 69 -14.70 -0.60 7.58
N ASN A 70 -14.25 -1.27 8.64
CA ASN A 70 -13.02 -0.87 9.33
C ASN A 70 -11.80 -1.23 8.47
N ALA A 71 -11.17 -0.22 7.86
CA ALA A 71 -10.02 -0.39 6.98
C ALA A 71 -8.72 -0.74 7.72
N LYS A 72 -8.71 -0.63 9.07
CA LYS A 72 -7.57 -0.95 9.95
C LYS A 72 -6.26 -0.26 9.54
N ILE A 73 -6.35 0.96 9.04
CA ILE A 73 -5.20 1.76 8.64
C ILE A 73 -4.59 2.39 9.89
N PRO A 74 -3.33 2.08 10.23
CA PRO A 74 -2.67 2.65 11.41
C PRO A 74 -2.37 4.14 11.23
N THR A 75 -2.29 4.88 12.36
CA THR A 75 -1.75 6.25 12.36
C THR A 75 -0.32 6.26 11.83
N GLY A 76 0.00 7.25 11.01
CA GLY A 76 1.32 7.40 10.38
C GLY A 76 1.48 6.64 9.05
N THR A 77 0.47 5.85 8.64
CA THR A 77 0.52 5.18 7.32
C THR A 77 0.51 6.22 6.21
N ALA A 78 1.48 6.15 5.30
CA ALA A 78 1.53 7.00 4.13
C ALA A 78 0.46 6.57 3.11
N ILE A 79 -0.25 7.54 2.53
CA ILE A 79 -1.44 7.37 1.71
C ILE A 79 -1.36 8.23 0.48
N ASP A 80 -1.65 7.65 -0.68
CA ASP A 80 -1.95 8.36 -1.92
C ASP A 80 -3.44 8.27 -2.23
N LEU A 81 -4.04 9.36 -2.66
CA LEU A 81 -5.45 9.44 -3.03
C LEU A 81 -5.62 9.34 -4.55
N VAL A 82 -6.70 8.69 -4.97
CA VAL A 82 -7.07 8.55 -6.38
C VAL A 82 -8.55 8.91 -6.56
N GLU A 83 -8.83 9.84 -7.45
CA GLU A 83 -10.19 10.18 -7.87
C GLU A 83 -10.72 9.08 -8.80
N VAL A 84 -11.84 8.47 -8.44
CA VAL A 84 -12.50 7.44 -9.25
C VAL A 84 -13.82 7.96 -9.79
N SER A 85 -14.60 8.61 -8.93
CA SER A 85 -15.87 9.23 -9.32
C SER A 85 -16.06 10.52 -8.54
N GLY A 86 -15.92 11.65 -9.25
CA GLY A 86 -15.97 12.99 -8.67
C GLY A 86 -14.61 13.57 -8.37
N THR A 87 -14.59 14.71 -7.66
CA THR A 87 -13.39 15.46 -7.30
C THR A 87 -13.19 15.49 -5.79
N LEU A 88 -11.96 15.29 -5.35
CA LEU A 88 -11.58 15.36 -3.93
C LEU A 88 -11.92 16.74 -3.32
N PRO A 89 -12.30 16.79 -2.04
CA PRO A 89 -12.49 18.07 -1.36
C PRO A 89 -11.16 18.79 -1.20
N ALA A 90 -11.16 20.11 -1.40
CA ALA A 90 -9.98 20.92 -1.17
C ALA A 90 -9.58 20.88 0.32
N PRO A 91 -8.28 20.88 0.66
CA PRO A 91 -7.12 21.04 -0.23
C PRO A 91 -6.52 19.71 -0.71
N LEU A 92 -7.25 18.59 -0.66
CA LEU A 92 -6.74 17.29 -1.08
C LEU A 92 -6.52 17.26 -2.60
N ALA A 93 -5.49 16.54 -3.04
CA ALA A 93 -5.13 16.37 -4.43
C ALA A 93 -4.52 14.99 -4.68
N GLU A 94 -4.71 14.44 -5.89
CA GLU A 94 -3.98 13.27 -6.35
C GLU A 94 -2.48 13.56 -6.46
N GLY A 95 -1.66 12.51 -6.33
CA GLY A 95 -0.19 12.61 -6.43
C GLY A 95 0.48 13.28 -5.23
N THR A 96 -0.29 13.59 -4.18
CA THR A 96 0.23 14.11 -2.91
C THR A 96 0.15 13.03 -1.86
N THR A 97 1.27 12.77 -1.19
CA THR A 97 1.31 11.82 -0.07
C THR A 97 0.78 12.48 1.19
N TYR A 98 -0.19 11.84 1.82
CA TYR A 98 -0.77 12.18 3.11
C TYR A 98 -0.46 11.09 4.13
N TYR A 99 -0.76 11.37 5.42
CA TYR A 99 -0.55 10.42 6.50
C TYR A 99 -1.83 10.21 7.28
N ALA A 100 -2.17 8.95 7.56
CA ALA A 100 -3.38 8.59 8.29
C ALA A 100 -3.33 9.03 9.75
N ILE A 101 -4.48 9.46 10.26
CA ILE A 101 -4.81 9.56 11.68
C ILE A 101 -5.95 8.57 11.93
N ALA A 102 -5.63 7.44 12.57
CA ALA A 102 -6.59 6.37 12.84
C ALA A 102 -7.60 6.75 13.92
N ALA A 103 -8.73 6.05 13.94
CA ALA A 103 -9.71 6.16 15.02
C ALA A 103 -9.11 5.71 16.34
N THR A 104 -9.29 6.55 17.36
CA THR A 104 -8.97 6.26 18.77
C THR A 104 -10.15 6.68 19.63
N THR A 105 -10.22 6.16 20.86
CA THR A 105 -11.23 6.60 21.84
C THR A 105 -11.08 8.10 22.17
N ALA A 106 -9.86 8.64 22.07
CA ALA A 106 -9.55 10.02 22.42
C ALA A 106 -9.97 11.02 21.33
N ASN A 107 -9.83 10.65 20.04
CA ASN A 107 -10.16 11.57 18.94
C ASN A 107 -11.61 11.47 18.44
N GLY A 108 -12.41 10.53 18.99
CA GLY A 108 -13.85 10.41 18.73
C GLY A 108 -14.21 9.97 17.32
N LEU A 109 -13.23 9.48 16.53
CA LEU A 109 -13.51 8.92 15.20
C LEU A 109 -14.17 7.53 15.33
N ALA A 110 -15.10 7.24 14.44
CA ALA A 110 -15.63 5.89 14.31
C ALA A 110 -14.56 4.96 13.70
N ASN A 111 -14.62 3.65 14.01
CA ASN A 111 -13.64 2.66 13.56
C ASN A 111 -13.50 2.54 12.04
N ASN A 112 -14.49 3.02 11.29
CA ASN A 112 -14.46 3.06 9.83
C ASN A 112 -14.11 4.46 9.29
N GLN A 113 -13.50 5.31 10.11
CA GLN A 113 -13.09 6.66 9.75
C GLN A 113 -11.61 6.86 10.00
N ILE A 114 -10.99 7.67 9.15
CA ILE A 114 -9.68 8.26 9.40
C ILE A 114 -9.71 9.75 9.06
N LYS A 115 -8.76 10.50 9.61
CA LYS A 115 -8.39 11.82 9.12
C LYS A 115 -7.03 11.77 8.43
N LEU A 116 -6.69 12.82 7.71
CA LEU A 116 -5.42 12.96 7.03
C LEU A 116 -4.59 14.08 7.64
N ALA A 117 -3.30 13.86 7.70
CA ALA A 117 -2.29 14.84 8.05
C ALA A 117 -1.36 15.11 6.86
N ALA A 118 -0.76 16.30 6.82
CA ALA A 118 0.17 16.69 5.75
C ALA A 118 1.56 16.05 5.93
N THR A 119 1.95 15.77 7.17
CA THR A 119 3.24 15.15 7.48
C THR A 119 3.08 13.99 8.46
N LEU A 120 4.09 13.11 8.53
CA LEU A 120 4.12 12.05 9.53
C LEU A 120 4.12 12.61 10.96
N ALA A 121 4.81 13.72 11.19
CA ALA A 121 4.82 14.38 12.51
C ALA A 121 3.42 14.86 12.90
N ASP A 122 2.69 15.49 11.97
CA ASP A 122 1.32 15.96 12.20
C ASP A 122 0.36 14.79 12.48
N SER A 123 0.54 13.64 11.82
CA SER A 123 -0.29 12.47 12.10
C SER A 123 -0.09 11.96 13.53
N ASN A 124 1.14 11.97 14.03
CA ASN A 124 1.45 11.53 15.39
C ASN A 124 0.94 12.49 16.47
N THR A 125 0.76 13.77 16.12
CA THR A 125 0.16 14.79 17.00
C THR A 125 -1.33 15.00 16.75
N GLU A 126 -1.95 14.18 15.89
CA GLU A 126 -3.36 14.27 15.48
C GLU A 126 -3.73 15.63 14.85
N THR A 127 -2.76 16.35 14.29
CA THR A 127 -2.98 17.60 13.55
C THR A 127 -3.48 17.28 12.15
N SER A 128 -4.80 17.38 11.95
CA SER A 128 -5.45 16.97 10.70
C SER A 128 -5.64 18.13 9.72
N ILE A 129 -5.67 17.79 8.43
CA ILE A 129 -6.06 18.70 7.35
C ILE A 129 -7.57 18.93 7.43
N ALA A 130 -7.96 20.21 7.44
CA ALA A 130 -9.37 20.61 7.34
C ALA A 130 -9.79 20.70 5.86
N PHE A 131 -10.90 20.06 5.51
CA PHE A 131 -11.46 20.20 4.16
C PHE A 131 -12.22 21.52 4.04
N THR A 132 -11.89 22.29 3.02
CA THR A 132 -12.46 23.63 2.79
C THR A 132 -13.59 23.62 1.76
N SER A 133 -13.81 22.50 1.07
CA SER A 133 -14.94 22.29 0.17
C SER A 133 -15.55 20.91 0.35
N SER A 134 -16.77 20.72 -0.12
CA SER A 134 -17.35 19.38 -0.27
C SER A 134 -16.74 18.67 -1.49
N PRO A 135 -16.67 17.33 -1.51
CA PRO A 135 -16.34 16.60 -2.72
C PRO A 135 -17.40 16.90 -3.79
N ILE A 136 -16.95 16.99 -5.04
CA ILE A 136 -17.83 17.20 -6.19
C ILE A 136 -18.18 15.82 -6.77
N GLY A 137 -19.46 15.52 -6.92
CA GLY A 137 -19.95 14.28 -7.53
C GLY A 137 -19.58 14.18 -9.00
N ASP A 138 -19.48 12.96 -9.49
CA ASP A 138 -19.37 12.70 -10.92
C ASP A 138 -20.57 13.26 -11.66
N PRO A 139 -20.40 14.12 -12.66
CA PRO A 139 -21.50 14.79 -13.35
C PRO A 139 -22.43 13.82 -14.10
N THR A 140 -22.00 12.58 -14.34
CA THR A 140 -22.78 11.55 -15.05
C THR A 140 -23.58 10.69 -14.10
N THR A 141 -23.00 10.31 -12.95
CA THR A 141 -23.61 9.36 -12.00
C THR A 141 -24.08 10.01 -10.70
N GLY A 142 -23.66 11.23 -10.41
CA GLY A 142 -23.90 11.94 -9.14
C GLY A 142 -23.20 11.29 -7.94
N GLN A 143 -22.40 10.26 -8.15
CA GLN A 143 -21.69 9.53 -7.10
C GLN A 143 -20.35 10.17 -6.79
N THR A 144 -19.95 10.09 -5.53
CA THR A 144 -18.62 10.51 -5.05
C THR A 144 -18.00 9.34 -4.31
N TYR A 145 -17.05 8.68 -4.92
CA TYR A 145 -16.19 7.74 -4.21
C TYR A 145 -14.75 7.82 -4.74
N PHE A 146 -13.84 7.50 -3.86
CA PHE A 146 -12.42 7.64 -4.10
C PHE A 146 -11.71 6.37 -3.66
N THR A 147 -10.52 6.15 -4.18
CA THR A 147 -9.65 5.08 -3.73
C THR A 147 -8.43 5.69 -3.07
N LEU A 148 -8.08 5.19 -1.89
CA LEU A 148 -6.80 5.47 -1.28
C LEU A 148 -5.91 4.25 -1.43
N ARG A 149 -4.61 4.49 -1.61
CA ARG A 149 -3.56 3.47 -1.60
C ARG A 149 -2.61 3.74 -0.45
N THR A 150 -2.33 2.72 0.34
CA THR A 150 -1.26 2.80 1.33
C THR A 150 0.07 2.61 0.59
N THR A 151 1.06 3.44 0.87
CA THR A 151 2.37 3.36 0.16
C THR A 151 3.33 2.38 0.81
N ASP A 152 3.20 2.17 2.12
CA ASP A 152 3.98 1.20 2.88
C ASP A 152 3.25 0.89 4.19
N LEU A 153 3.01 -0.37 4.48
CA LEU A 153 2.39 -0.82 5.73
C LEU A 153 3.40 -1.26 6.78
N GLY A 154 4.71 -1.11 6.50
CA GLY A 154 5.78 -1.36 7.46
C GLY A 154 5.93 -2.82 7.89
N ASP A 155 5.31 -3.75 7.18
CA ASP A 155 5.42 -5.17 7.49
C ASP A 155 6.66 -5.78 6.86
N ASN A 156 7.36 -6.59 7.63
CA ASN A 156 8.39 -7.46 7.11
C ASN A 156 7.73 -8.57 6.27
N ILE A 157 7.80 -8.44 4.96
CA ILE A 157 7.31 -9.44 4.03
C ILE A 157 8.38 -10.53 3.92
N VAL A 158 8.08 -11.71 4.44
CA VAL A 158 8.90 -12.90 4.19
C VAL A 158 8.42 -13.53 2.89
N ALA A 159 9.15 -13.28 1.81
CA ALA A 159 8.88 -13.90 0.53
C ALA A 159 9.45 -15.33 0.53
N TYR A 160 8.58 -16.33 0.43
CA TYR A 160 8.97 -17.70 0.10
C TYR A 160 8.96 -17.83 -1.43
N MET A 161 10.12 -17.99 -2.02
CA MET A 161 10.19 -18.34 -3.43
C MET A 161 9.58 -19.75 -3.58
N LYS A 162 8.51 -19.86 -4.36
CA LYS A 162 8.08 -21.15 -4.90
C LYS A 162 9.28 -21.71 -5.65
N PRO A 163 9.66 -22.98 -5.46
CA PRO A 163 10.80 -23.53 -6.19
C PRO A 163 10.58 -23.25 -7.68
N ALA A 164 11.39 -22.35 -8.23
CA ALA A 164 11.43 -22.13 -9.65
C ALA A 164 11.79 -23.48 -10.31
N THR A 165 11.17 -23.80 -11.40
CA THR A 165 11.66 -24.86 -12.29
C THR A 165 12.95 -24.31 -12.88
N PHE A 166 14.07 -24.72 -12.30
CA PHE A 166 15.38 -24.34 -12.81
C PHE A 166 15.59 -24.97 -14.19
N SER A 167 16.19 -24.22 -15.08
CA SER A 167 16.57 -24.71 -16.40
C SER A 167 17.94 -25.39 -16.34
N ILE A 168 18.15 -26.43 -17.11
CA ILE A 168 19.48 -27.09 -17.24
C ILE A 168 20.49 -26.03 -17.68
N GLY A 169 21.61 -25.92 -16.94
CA GLY A 169 22.65 -24.91 -17.17
C GLY A 169 22.47 -23.62 -16.37
N GLU A 170 21.40 -23.47 -15.62
CA GLU A 170 21.18 -22.33 -14.75
C GLU A 170 22.15 -22.37 -13.55
N ARG A 171 22.71 -21.21 -13.22
CA ARG A 171 23.63 -21.06 -12.09
C ARG A 171 22.85 -20.65 -10.85
N ILE A 172 23.05 -21.41 -9.77
CA ILE A 172 22.50 -21.13 -8.45
C ILE A 172 23.62 -20.65 -7.54
N TYR A 173 23.35 -19.61 -6.77
CA TYR A 173 24.29 -19.06 -5.81
C TYR A 173 23.70 -19.08 -4.40
N GLN A 174 24.51 -19.42 -3.43
CA GLN A 174 24.20 -19.22 -2.02
C GLN A 174 25.04 -18.06 -1.49
N GLY A 175 24.41 -16.92 -1.23
CA GLY A 175 25.09 -15.72 -0.76
C GLY A 175 24.34 -14.45 -1.11
N ALA A 176 24.91 -13.31 -0.77
CA ALA A 176 24.31 -12.01 -0.97
C ALA A 176 24.20 -11.57 -2.43
N SER A 177 25.02 -12.11 -3.32
CA SER A 177 25.03 -11.79 -4.76
C SER A 177 25.79 -12.84 -5.56
N SER A 178 25.72 -12.75 -6.89
CA SER A 178 26.53 -13.58 -7.82
C SER A 178 28.04 -13.32 -7.73
N THR A 179 28.46 -12.26 -7.07
CA THR A 179 29.88 -11.91 -6.84
C THR A 179 30.30 -12.10 -5.38
N SER A 180 29.36 -12.30 -4.46
CA SER A 180 29.60 -12.55 -3.03
C SER A 180 28.77 -13.74 -2.58
N TYR A 181 29.22 -14.95 -2.87
CA TYR A 181 28.55 -16.21 -2.56
C TYR A 181 29.46 -17.15 -1.78
N THR A 182 28.85 -17.99 -0.97
CA THR A 182 29.53 -19.04 -0.19
C THR A 182 29.55 -20.38 -0.92
N ALA A 183 28.60 -20.60 -1.81
CA ALA A 183 28.54 -21.77 -2.66
C ALA A 183 27.81 -21.45 -3.97
N TYR A 184 28.14 -22.17 -5.05
CA TYR A 184 27.38 -22.16 -6.29
C TYR A 184 27.27 -23.55 -6.88
N GLY A 185 26.25 -23.75 -7.71
CA GLY A 185 26.03 -24.95 -8.49
C GLY A 185 25.45 -24.62 -9.86
N VAL A 186 25.47 -25.59 -10.74
CA VAL A 186 24.80 -25.56 -12.05
C VAL A 186 23.83 -26.75 -12.09
N ILE A 187 22.58 -26.53 -12.50
CA ILE A 187 21.57 -27.56 -12.67
C ILE A 187 21.71 -28.22 -14.02
#